data_2dd394cd71e0f23fd2b7abdc6cced7f1
#
_entry.id   2dd394cd71e0f23fd2b7abdc6cced7f1
#
_cell.length_a   1.000
_cell.length_b   1.000
_cell.length_c   1.000
_cell.angle_alpha   90.00
_cell.angle_beta   90.00
_cell.angle_gamma   90.00
#
_symmetry.space_group_name_H-M   'P 1'
#
loop_
_entity.id
_entity.type
_entity.pdbx_description
1 polymer ?
#
loop_
_entity_poly.entity_id
_entity_poly.type
_entity_poly.pdbx_seq_one_letter_code
_entity_poly.pdbx_strand_id
1 'polypeptide(L)'
;RVLQEQGEGTSPLISGTYPGYEHYYNYFNVGASGSTNEEVIRNGLNYAKDHDWHGAYYSILGGAEVISASYIRKGQDTLYLQKFNVSPTASNPVYTHQYMQNISAPTSEALSMKKLYESAGALENTFVFKIPVYENMPASPCPMPTSSTNVVLQVPSGYDASTIYVDGIAY
;
A
#
# COMPACT_ATOMS: atom_id res chain seq x y z
N ARG A 1 -3.03 1.89 -9.40
CA ARG A 1 -2.28 0.92 -8.58
C ARG A 1 -1.47 -0.05 -9.43
N VAL A 2 -2.06 -0.79 -10.35
CA VAL A 2 -1.31 -1.75 -11.20
C VAL A 2 -0.07 -1.13 -11.85
N LEU A 3 -0.19 0.04 -12.47
CA LEU A 3 0.96 0.72 -13.09
C LEU A 3 2.07 1.04 -12.08
N GLN A 4 1.72 1.42 -10.88
CA GLN A 4 2.67 1.72 -9.82
C GLN A 4 3.39 0.47 -9.32
N GLU A 5 2.65 -0.60 -9.09
CA GLU A 5 3.20 -1.87 -8.59
C GLU A 5 4.11 -2.56 -9.62
N GLN A 6 3.90 -2.30 -10.91
CA GLN A 6 4.57 -3.01 -12.00
C GLN A 6 5.64 -2.19 -12.74
N GLY A 7 6.08 -1.06 -12.18
CA GLY A 7 7.17 -0.27 -12.75
C GLY A 7 6.96 0.01 -14.24
N GLU A 8 5.78 0.49 -14.61
CA GLU A 8 5.38 0.80 -15.98
C GLU A 8 5.38 -0.43 -16.92
N GLY A 9 5.22 -1.63 -16.36
CA GLY A 9 5.08 -2.85 -17.15
C GLY A 9 6.36 -3.66 -17.34
N THR A 10 7.43 -3.30 -16.63
CA THR A 10 8.74 -4.00 -16.74
C THR A 10 8.97 -5.08 -15.68
N SER A 11 8.05 -5.22 -14.72
CA SER A 11 8.18 -6.17 -13.62
C SER A 11 8.20 -7.63 -14.10
N PRO A 12 9.13 -8.47 -13.62
CA PRO A 12 9.12 -9.91 -13.88
C PRO A 12 7.82 -10.61 -13.42
N LEU A 13 7.11 -10.05 -12.44
CA LEU A 13 5.85 -10.58 -11.93
C LEU A 13 4.70 -10.54 -12.95
N ILE A 14 4.85 -9.78 -14.04
CA ILE A 14 3.86 -9.68 -15.11
C ILE A 14 4.42 -10.06 -16.49
N SER A 15 5.62 -10.62 -16.56
CA SER A 15 6.21 -11.04 -17.83
C SER A 15 5.52 -12.24 -18.46
N GLY A 16 4.97 -13.14 -17.63
CA GLY A 16 4.42 -14.42 -18.06
C GLY A 16 5.46 -15.40 -18.63
N THR A 17 6.75 -15.06 -18.50
CA THR A 17 7.87 -15.87 -19.05
C THR A 17 8.94 -16.18 -18.01
N TYR A 18 8.67 -15.91 -16.73
CA TYR A 18 9.63 -16.23 -15.68
C TYR A 18 9.79 -17.74 -15.54
N PRO A 19 11.03 -18.26 -15.53
CA PRO A 19 11.30 -19.70 -15.55
C PRO A 19 10.60 -20.46 -14.41
N GLY A 20 9.80 -21.47 -14.76
CA GLY A 20 9.02 -22.28 -13.83
C GLY A 20 7.66 -21.68 -13.42
N TYR A 21 7.35 -20.48 -13.94
CA TYR A 21 6.09 -19.76 -13.71
C TYR A 21 5.51 -19.18 -15.00
N GLU A 22 5.72 -19.87 -16.11
CA GLU A 22 5.22 -19.46 -17.41
C GLU A 22 3.70 -19.32 -17.38
N HIS A 23 3.20 -18.22 -17.95
CA HIS A 23 1.78 -17.84 -18.00
C HIS A 23 1.14 -17.45 -16.66
N TYR A 24 1.89 -17.38 -15.56
CA TYR A 24 1.42 -16.81 -14.29
C TYR A 24 1.80 -15.34 -14.17
N TYR A 25 0.87 -14.55 -13.61
CA TYR A 25 0.99 -13.10 -13.50
C TYR A 25 0.56 -12.63 -12.13
N ASN A 26 1.21 -11.58 -11.62
CA ASN A 26 0.84 -10.96 -10.35
C ASN A 26 0.86 -9.43 -10.47
N TYR A 27 -0.21 -8.86 -10.97
CA TYR A 27 -0.33 -7.44 -11.24
C TYR A 27 -0.41 -6.56 -9.99
N PHE A 28 -0.67 -7.12 -8.84
CA PHE A 28 -0.82 -6.37 -7.57
C PHE A 28 0.27 -6.67 -6.55
N ASN A 29 1.30 -7.41 -6.92
CA ASN A 29 2.39 -7.83 -6.03
C ASN A 29 1.91 -8.54 -4.75
N VAL A 30 0.76 -9.20 -4.78
CA VAL A 30 0.21 -9.91 -3.62
C VAL A 30 1.15 -11.05 -3.24
N GLY A 31 1.54 -11.12 -1.95
CA GLY A 31 2.48 -12.11 -1.47
C GLY A 31 3.94 -11.93 -1.93
N ALA A 32 4.24 -10.87 -2.69
CA ALA A 32 5.59 -10.56 -3.16
C ALA A 32 6.41 -9.92 -2.02
N SER A 33 6.98 -10.75 -1.18
CA SER A 33 7.81 -10.36 -0.04
C SER A 33 9.05 -11.25 0.05
N GLY A 34 10.13 -10.72 0.62
CA GLY A 34 11.39 -11.46 0.77
C GLY A 34 12.55 -10.53 1.07
N SER A 35 13.70 -11.11 1.39
CA SER A 35 14.94 -10.39 1.69
C SER A 35 15.74 -10.06 0.44
N THR A 36 15.47 -10.74 -0.67
CA THR A 36 16.12 -10.54 -1.96
C THR A 36 15.09 -10.33 -3.06
N ASN A 37 15.49 -9.68 -4.15
CA ASN A 37 14.61 -9.49 -5.32
C ASN A 37 14.10 -10.81 -5.89
N GLU A 38 14.95 -11.85 -5.90
CA GLU A 38 14.55 -13.16 -6.38
C GLU A 38 13.48 -13.79 -5.50
N GLU A 39 13.62 -13.73 -4.17
CA GLU A 39 12.60 -14.20 -3.23
C GLU A 39 11.27 -13.46 -3.41
N VAL A 40 11.30 -12.14 -3.55
CA VAL A 40 10.11 -11.30 -3.79
C VAL A 40 9.38 -11.75 -5.06
N ILE A 41 10.11 -11.95 -6.16
CA ILE A 41 9.54 -12.41 -7.42
C ILE A 41 8.95 -13.82 -7.27
N ARG A 42 9.71 -14.76 -6.71
CA ARG A 42 9.27 -16.16 -6.56
C ARG A 42 8.06 -16.26 -5.64
N ASN A 43 8.05 -15.55 -4.51
CA ASN A 43 6.93 -15.58 -3.58
C ASN A 43 5.67 -14.98 -4.22
N GLY A 44 5.79 -13.88 -4.95
CA GLY A 44 4.67 -13.31 -5.69
C GLY A 44 4.14 -14.21 -6.80
N LEU A 45 5.01 -14.94 -7.52
CA LEU A 45 4.61 -15.89 -8.55
C LEU A 45 4.08 -17.21 -7.97
N ASN A 46 4.60 -17.67 -6.82
CA ASN A 46 3.99 -18.77 -6.06
C ASN A 46 2.56 -18.43 -5.68
N TYR A 47 2.32 -17.21 -5.13
CA TYR A 47 0.99 -16.75 -4.80
C TYR A 47 0.07 -16.79 -6.03
N ALA A 48 0.53 -16.30 -7.18
CA ALA A 48 -0.23 -16.34 -8.43
C ALA A 48 -0.58 -17.77 -8.87
N LYS A 49 0.37 -18.68 -8.73
CA LYS A 49 0.18 -20.10 -9.07
C LYS A 49 -0.81 -20.78 -8.13
N ASP A 50 -0.71 -20.55 -6.83
CA ASP A 50 -1.59 -21.12 -5.81
C ASP A 50 -3.04 -20.61 -5.93
N HIS A 51 -3.23 -19.44 -6.56
CA HIS A 51 -4.54 -18.84 -6.79
C HIS A 51 -5.02 -18.93 -8.25
N ASP A 52 -4.31 -19.74 -9.06
CA ASP A 52 -4.66 -19.98 -10.48
C ASP A 52 -4.74 -18.69 -11.33
N TRP A 53 -3.84 -17.74 -11.05
CA TRP A 53 -3.74 -16.51 -11.83
C TRP A 53 -3.00 -16.74 -13.15
N HIS A 54 -3.50 -17.70 -13.91
CA HIS A 54 -2.99 -18.09 -15.19
C HIS A 54 -3.50 -17.18 -16.31
N GLY A 55 -2.82 -16.07 -16.53
CA GLY A 55 -3.18 -15.02 -17.48
C GLY A 55 -3.44 -13.66 -16.81
N ALA A 56 -3.20 -12.59 -17.56
CA ALA A 56 -3.34 -11.21 -17.07
C ALA A 56 -4.74 -10.92 -16.50
N TYR A 57 -5.78 -11.38 -17.17
CA TYR A 57 -7.16 -11.17 -16.73
C TYR A 57 -7.42 -11.74 -15.32
N TYR A 58 -7.05 -12.99 -15.08
CA TYR A 58 -7.27 -13.63 -13.78
C TYR A 58 -6.45 -12.99 -12.66
N SER A 59 -5.23 -12.58 -12.97
CA SER A 59 -4.38 -11.85 -12.02
C SER A 59 -4.94 -10.47 -11.66
N ILE A 60 -5.45 -9.73 -12.64
CA ILE A 60 -6.05 -8.41 -12.38
C ILE A 60 -7.34 -8.57 -11.56
N LEU A 61 -8.19 -9.51 -11.92
CA LEU A 61 -9.44 -9.77 -11.21
C LEU A 61 -9.17 -10.24 -9.77
N GLY A 62 -8.29 -11.24 -9.61
CA GLY A 62 -7.94 -11.80 -8.31
C GLY A 62 -7.25 -10.79 -7.40
N GLY A 63 -6.30 -10.01 -7.91
CA GLY A 63 -5.64 -8.95 -7.16
C GLY A 63 -6.57 -7.83 -6.74
N ALA A 64 -7.50 -7.43 -7.62
CA ALA A 64 -8.56 -6.47 -7.27
C ALA A 64 -9.47 -7.00 -6.16
N GLU A 65 -9.84 -8.28 -6.20
CA GLU A 65 -10.63 -8.92 -5.14
C GLU A 65 -9.88 -8.96 -3.81
N VAL A 66 -8.60 -9.27 -3.80
CA VAL A 66 -7.76 -9.23 -2.58
C VAL A 66 -7.78 -7.83 -1.96
N ILE A 67 -7.55 -6.78 -2.75
CA ILE A 67 -7.60 -5.40 -2.25
C ILE A 67 -9.01 -5.04 -1.76
N SER A 68 -10.04 -5.41 -2.50
CA SER A 68 -11.43 -5.18 -2.12
C SER A 68 -11.78 -5.85 -0.79
N ALA A 69 -11.49 -7.14 -0.67
CA ALA A 69 -11.83 -7.93 0.52
C ALA A 69 -11.01 -7.52 1.76
N SER A 70 -9.72 -7.24 1.56
CA SER A 70 -8.81 -6.95 2.66
C SER A 70 -8.91 -5.52 3.17
N TYR A 71 -9.23 -4.55 2.31
CA TYR A 71 -9.18 -3.12 2.64
C TYR A 71 -10.50 -2.39 2.37
N ILE A 72 -10.99 -2.37 1.13
CA ILE A 72 -12.11 -1.51 0.75
C ILE A 72 -13.39 -1.89 1.51
N ARG A 73 -13.76 -3.16 1.50
CA ARG A 73 -14.94 -3.68 2.22
C ARG A 73 -14.80 -3.62 3.74
N LYS A 74 -13.61 -3.36 4.25
CA LYS A 74 -13.33 -3.17 5.67
C LYS A 74 -13.27 -1.71 6.11
N GLY A 75 -13.65 -0.77 5.22
CA GLY A 75 -13.68 0.65 5.53
C GLY A 75 -12.37 1.39 5.29
N GLN A 76 -11.35 0.73 4.72
CA GLN A 76 -10.10 1.33 4.28
C GLN A 76 -10.15 1.58 2.77
N ASP A 77 -11.10 2.40 2.32
CA ASP A 77 -11.47 2.56 0.91
C ASP A 77 -10.76 3.71 0.18
N THR A 78 -9.82 4.39 0.83
CA THR A 78 -8.93 5.37 0.21
C THR A 78 -7.47 4.97 0.39
N LEU A 79 -6.57 5.52 -0.44
CA LEU A 79 -5.12 5.30 -0.31
C LEU A 79 -4.62 5.68 1.08
N TYR A 80 -5.12 6.80 1.61
CA TYR A 80 -4.77 7.28 2.94
C TYR A 80 -5.23 6.30 4.03
N LEU A 81 -6.48 5.84 3.98
CA LEU A 81 -7.01 4.89 4.97
C LEU A 81 -6.37 3.50 4.85
N GLN A 82 -5.98 3.08 3.66
CA GLN A 82 -5.20 1.85 3.47
C GLN A 82 -3.83 1.94 4.13
N LYS A 83 -3.18 3.10 4.06
CA LYS A 83 -1.88 3.30 4.69
C LYS A 83 -1.96 3.47 6.20
N PHE A 84 -2.81 4.34 6.68
CA PHE A 84 -2.77 4.77 8.08
C PHE A 84 -3.84 4.13 8.97
N ASN A 85 -4.91 3.59 8.37
CA ASN A 85 -6.05 2.98 9.06
C ASN A 85 -6.51 3.81 10.27
N VAL A 86 -6.89 5.06 10.01
CA VAL A 86 -7.33 6.00 11.07
C VAL A 86 -8.85 6.12 11.15
N SER A 87 -9.59 5.32 10.39
CA SER A 87 -11.05 5.33 10.42
C SER A 87 -11.56 4.57 11.64
N PRO A 88 -12.30 5.21 12.56
CA PRO A 88 -12.87 4.52 13.72
C PRO A 88 -13.98 3.53 13.35
N THR A 89 -14.48 3.61 12.09
CA THR A 89 -15.52 2.71 11.56
C THR A 89 -14.96 1.56 10.72
N ALA A 90 -13.63 1.50 10.55
CA ALA A 90 -13.00 0.36 9.88
C ALA A 90 -13.14 -0.92 10.71
N SER A 91 -13.25 -2.06 10.04
CA SER A 91 -13.37 -3.37 10.71
C SER A 91 -12.10 -3.78 11.47
N ASN A 92 -10.93 -3.31 11.01
CA ASN A 92 -9.66 -3.53 11.69
C ASN A 92 -9.42 -2.43 12.75
N PRO A 93 -8.77 -2.75 13.87
CA PRO A 93 -8.39 -1.72 14.85
C PRO A 93 -7.59 -0.60 14.20
N VAL A 94 -7.81 0.65 14.62
CA VAL A 94 -7.07 1.82 14.11
C VAL A 94 -5.56 1.60 14.25
N TYR A 95 -4.81 2.16 13.32
CA TYR A 95 -3.33 2.07 13.23
C TYR A 95 -2.77 0.66 12.96
N THR A 96 -3.63 -0.32 12.73
CA THR A 96 -3.24 -1.68 12.30
C THR A 96 -3.63 -1.92 10.84
N HIS A 97 -3.22 -3.06 10.28
CA HIS A 97 -3.59 -3.49 8.94
C HIS A 97 -3.28 -2.44 7.87
N GLN A 98 -2.03 -2.01 7.83
CA GLN A 98 -1.53 -1.01 6.88
C GLN A 98 -1.04 -1.70 5.60
N TYR A 99 -1.42 -1.16 4.45
CA TYR A 99 -1.13 -1.77 3.15
C TYR A 99 0.34 -1.64 2.74
N MET A 100 0.97 -0.48 3.01
CA MET A 100 2.31 -0.18 2.50
C MET A 100 3.23 0.33 3.61
N GLN A 101 4.51 -0.01 3.52
CA GLN A 101 5.52 0.39 4.50
C GLN A 101 5.93 1.86 4.31
N ASN A 102 6.14 2.30 3.07
CA ASN A 102 6.60 3.67 2.79
C ASN A 102 5.56 4.72 3.21
N ILE A 103 5.94 5.59 4.11
CA ILE A 103 5.08 6.66 4.63
C ILE A 103 4.66 7.67 3.54
N SER A 104 5.46 7.86 2.53
CA SER A 104 5.20 8.80 1.43
C SER A 104 4.38 8.17 0.29
N ALA A 105 4.11 6.87 0.33
CA ALA A 105 3.43 6.16 -0.75
C ALA A 105 2.05 6.73 -1.08
N PRO A 106 1.16 7.09 -0.12
CA PRO A 106 -0.14 7.68 -0.45
C PRO A 106 -0.03 8.99 -1.22
N THR A 107 0.96 9.83 -0.88
CA THR A 107 1.22 11.10 -1.59
C THR A 107 1.72 10.84 -3.01
N SER A 108 2.66 9.93 -3.18
CA SER A 108 3.22 9.58 -4.50
C SER A 108 2.14 8.98 -5.41
N GLU A 109 1.31 8.07 -4.87
CA GLU A 109 0.19 7.49 -5.62
C GLU A 109 -0.85 8.55 -5.99
N ALA A 110 -1.21 9.44 -5.08
CA ALA A 110 -2.16 10.51 -5.35
C ALA A 110 -1.68 11.45 -6.47
N LEU A 111 -0.38 11.81 -6.47
CA LEU A 111 0.22 12.61 -7.52
C LEU A 111 0.22 11.90 -8.88
N SER A 112 0.50 10.60 -8.89
CA SER A 112 0.44 9.78 -10.12
C SER A 112 -0.98 9.68 -10.66
N MET A 113 -1.96 9.47 -9.78
CA MET A 113 -3.37 9.47 -10.17
C MET A 113 -3.82 10.82 -10.71
N LYS A 114 -3.42 11.93 -10.08
CA LYS A 114 -3.73 13.27 -10.57
C LYS A 114 -3.22 13.47 -12.01
N LYS A 115 -1.96 13.13 -12.27
CA LYS A 115 -1.38 13.20 -13.62
C LYS A 115 -2.14 12.35 -14.64
N LEU A 116 -2.60 11.16 -14.23
CA LEU A 116 -3.40 10.29 -15.09
C LEU A 116 -4.74 10.95 -15.46
N TYR A 117 -5.45 11.54 -14.49
CA TYR A 117 -6.69 12.26 -14.75
C TYR A 117 -6.46 13.51 -15.61
N GLU A 118 -5.37 14.25 -15.41
CA GLU A 118 -4.97 15.37 -16.26
C GLU A 118 -4.78 14.91 -17.72
N SER A 119 -4.01 13.86 -17.92
CA SER A 119 -3.72 13.34 -19.29
C SER A 119 -4.96 12.78 -19.98
N ALA A 120 -5.93 12.31 -19.22
CA ALA A 120 -7.20 11.81 -19.72
C ALA A 120 -8.28 12.91 -19.91
N GLY A 121 -7.96 14.19 -19.59
CA GLY A 121 -8.94 15.29 -19.61
C GLY A 121 -10.08 15.12 -18.60
N ALA A 122 -9.87 14.40 -17.51
CA ALA A 122 -10.89 13.98 -16.56
C ALA A 122 -10.88 14.76 -15.25
N LEU A 123 -10.11 15.83 -15.11
CA LEU A 123 -10.05 16.64 -13.88
C LEU A 123 -11.36 17.39 -13.58
N GLU A 124 -12.16 17.67 -14.61
CA GLU A 124 -13.46 18.32 -14.47
C GLU A 124 -14.60 17.36 -14.05
N ASN A 125 -14.29 16.07 -13.90
CA ASN A 125 -15.27 15.10 -13.41
C ASN A 125 -15.60 15.34 -11.94
N THR A 126 -16.77 14.91 -11.52
CA THR A 126 -17.15 14.97 -10.10
C THR A 126 -16.39 13.93 -9.30
N PHE A 127 -15.67 14.36 -8.26
CA PHE A 127 -14.97 13.50 -7.32
C PHE A 127 -15.58 13.57 -5.93
N VAL A 128 -15.55 12.47 -5.21
CA VAL A 128 -15.87 12.42 -3.77
C VAL A 128 -14.57 12.24 -3.00
N PHE A 129 -14.25 13.22 -2.16
CA PHE A 129 -13.07 13.18 -1.30
C PHE A 129 -13.48 12.80 0.13
N LYS A 130 -12.80 11.83 0.72
CA LYS A 130 -12.87 11.49 2.13
C LYS A 130 -11.64 12.06 2.83
N ILE A 131 -11.83 13.12 3.59
CA ILE A 131 -10.76 13.84 4.27
C ILE A 131 -10.86 13.57 5.77
N PRO A 132 -9.94 12.79 6.38
CA PRO A 132 -9.90 12.62 7.82
C PRO A 132 -9.66 13.96 8.52
N VAL A 133 -10.48 14.27 9.52
CA VAL A 133 -10.32 15.43 10.41
C VAL A 133 -9.94 14.92 11.77
N TYR A 134 -8.84 15.42 12.31
CA TYR A 134 -8.32 15.03 13.61
C TYR A 134 -8.64 16.09 14.65
N GLU A 135 -9.04 15.66 15.84
CA GLU A 135 -9.21 16.55 16.97
C GLU A 135 -7.85 16.93 17.57
N ASN A 136 -7.79 18.10 18.19
CA ASN A 136 -6.59 18.59 18.90
C ASN A 136 -5.30 18.66 18.06
N MET A 137 -5.45 18.89 16.76
CA MET A 137 -4.29 19.12 15.91
C MET A 137 -3.51 20.36 16.36
N PRO A 138 -2.15 20.33 16.28
CA PRO A 138 -1.34 21.51 16.58
C PRO A 138 -1.68 22.65 15.60
N ALA A 139 -1.58 23.90 16.09
CA ALA A 139 -1.89 25.11 15.29
C ALA A 139 -0.96 25.29 14.07
N SER A 140 0.23 24.69 14.11
CA SER A 140 1.19 24.69 13.00
C SER A 140 1.49 23.25 12.56
N PRO A 141 1.74 23.02 11.26
CA PRO A 141 2.18 21.72 10.79
C PRO A 141 3.43 21.27 11.51
N CYS A 142 3.49 19.99 11.86
CA CYS A 142 4.75 19.40 12.35
C CYS A 142 5.82 19.53 11.25
N PRO A 143 7.05 19.95 11.57
CA PRO A 143 8.12 19.97 10.60
C PRO A 143 8.37 18.55 10.09
N MET A 144 8.69 18.44 8.81
CA MET A 144 9.12 17.15 8.25
C MET A 144 10.35 16.67 9.02
N PRO A 145 10.45 15.37 9.34
CA PRO A 145 11.67 14.84 9.93
C PRO A 145 12.84 15.19 9.01
N THR A 146 13.80 15.93 9.55
CA THR A 146 15.08 16.10 8.87
C THR A 146 15.77 14.75 8.88
N SER A 147 16.51 14.41 7.83
CA SER A 147 17.22 13.15 7.64
C SER A 147 18.36 12.92 8.65
N SER A 148 18.15 13.26 9.93
CA SER A 148 19.08 12.94 11.00
C SER A 148 18.86 11.51 11.46
N THR A 149 19.92 10.76 11.57
CA THR A 149 20.01 9.36 11.97
C THR A 149 19.48 9.04 13.38
N ASN A 150 18.95 10.00 14.10
CA ASN A 150 18.42 9.79 15.44
C ASN A 150 16.97 10.29 15.52
N VAL A 151 16.03 9.36 15.49
CA VAL A 151 14.63 9.63 15.85
C VAL A 151 14.51 9.51 17.37
N VAL A 152 14.31 10.62 18.05
CA VAL A 152 13.96 10.61 19.47
C VAL A 152 12.44 10.47 19.56
N LEU A 153 11.97 9.30 19.92
CA LEU A 153 10.54 9.08 20.18
C LEU A 153 10.24 9.57 21.62
N GLN A 154 9.48 10.64 21.73
CA GLN A 154 8.92 11.05 23.02
C GLN A 154 7.57 10.35 23.21
N VAL A 155 7.52 9.40 24.12
CA VAL A 155 6.26 8.77 24.54
C VAL A 155 5.61 9.67 25.57
N PRO A 156 4.35 10.10 25.38
CA PRO A 156 3.64 10.91 26.37
C PRO A 156 3.56 10.18 27.73
N SER A 157 3.63 10.94 28.82
CA SER A 157 3.50 10.38 30.15
C SER A 157 2.16 9.64 30.33
N GLY A 158 2.20 8.39 30.78
CA GLY A 158 1.03 7.53 30.96
C GLY A 158 0.89 6.40 29.92
N TYR A 159 1.79 6.32 28.94
CA TYR A 159 1.88 5.19 28.03
C TYR A 159 3.07 4.30 28.39
N ASP A 160 2.84 3.00 28.34
CA ASP A 160 3.92 2.02 28.53
C ASP A 160 4.77 1.97 27.25
N ALA A 161 6.04 2.42 27.39
CA ALA A 161 7.03 2.40 26.30
C ALA A 161 7.83 1.09 26.27
N SER A 162 7.36 0.04 26.93
CA SER A 162 8.11 -1.22 27.04
C SER A 162 8.33 -1.93 25.69
N THR A 163 7.57 -1.56 24.66
CA THR A 163 7.80 -2.09 23.31
C THR A 163 7.42 -1.05 22.26
N ILE A 164 8.43 -0.47 21.64
CA ILE A 164 8.27 0.44 20.50
C ILE A 164 8.63 -0.33 19.24
N TYR A 165 7.73 -0.33 18.26
CA TYR A 165 7.99 -0.92 16.95
C TYR A 165 8.25 0.18 15.95
N VAL A 166 9.43 0.17 15.32
CA VAL A 166 9.76 0.98 14.15
C VAL A 166 9.99 0.00 12.99
N ASP A 167 9.25 0.13 11.92
CA ASP A 167 9.31 -0.76 10.75
C ASP A 167 9.13 -2.26 11.10
N GLY A 168 8.34 -2.55 12.16
CA GLY A 168 8.09 -3.93 12.61
C GLY A 168 9.20 -4.54 13.47
N ILE A 169 10.24 -3.77 13.79
CA ILE A 169 11.32 -4.18 14.69
C ILE A 169 11.04 -3.63 16.11
N ALA A 170 11.08 -4.49 17.11
CA ALA A 170 10.96 -4.10 18.51
C ALA A 170 12.28 -3.49 19.00
N TYR A 171 12.21 -2.34 19.68
CA TYR A 171 13.33 -1.66 20.33
C TYR A 171 13.12 -1.62 21.84
#